data_0c7af41cdf3a769f675ec68dfb466344
#
_entry.id   0c7af41cdf3a769f675ec68dfb466344
#
_cell.length_a   1.000
_cell.length_b   1.000
_cell.length_c   1.000
_cell.angle_alpha   90.00
_cell.angle_beta   90.00
_cell.angle_gamma   90.00
#
_symmetry.space_group_name_H-M   'P 1'
#
loop_
_entity.id
_entity.type
_entity.pdbx_description
1 polymer ?
#
loop_
_entity_poly.entity_id
_entity_poly.type
_entity_poly.pdbx_seq_one_letter_code
_entity_poly.pdbx_strand_id
1 'polypeptide(L)'
;MNGVATRTSARVRQNGHMEQAETQRLIAAASATLADSGALFGYLHGSRATGTPRTDSDVDVAAYFGADPPQAYDVLVPTGVDLLVLDSAPLELAGRIAVGGTLLFERDPVARIRWESMTRKIYFDELPRIRRAHDEFAATVLGS
;
A
#
# COMPACT_ATOMS: atom_id res chain seq x y z
N MET A 1 43.55 12.20 -6.50
CA MET A 1 43.03 10.93 -6.04
C MET A 1 41.60 10.96 -5.48
N ASN A 2 40.92 12.07 -5.62
CA ASN A 2 39.54 12.20 -5.17
C ASN A 2 38.50 11.63 -6.15
N GLY A 3 38.92 11.16 -7.32
CA GLY A 3 38.02 10.75 -8.40
C GLY A 3 37.29 9.41 -8.14
N VAL A 4 37.89 8.51 -7.35
CA VAL A 4 37.28 7.18 -7.11
C VAL A 4 36.10 7.28 -6.14
N ALA A 5 36.24 8.07 -5.07
CA ALA A 5 35.15 8.28 -4.10
C ALA A 5 33.97 9.01 -4.75
N THR A 6 34.24 9.98 -5.64
CA THR A 6 33.19 10.71 -6.36
C THR A 6 32.43 9.81 -7.33
N ARG A 7 33.11 8.90 -8.02
CA ARG A 7 32.51 7.94 -8.95
C ARG A 7 31.60 6.94 -8.21
N THR A 8 32.02 6.44 -7.04
CA THR A 8 31.23 5.52 -6.23
C THR A 8 29.96 6.19 -5.73
N SER A 9 30.07 7.45 -5.27
CA SER A 9 28.94 8.25 -4.81
C SER A 9 27.94 8.51 -5.94
N ALA A 10 28.42 8.81 -7.15
CA ALA A 10 27.58 9.02 -8.33
C ALA A 10 26.84 7.75 -8.75
N ARG A 11 27.49 6.58 -8.66
CA ARG A 11 26.84 5.28 -8.96
C ARG A 11 25.71 4.97 -8.00
N VAL A 12 25.92 5.17 -6.70
CA VAL A 12 24.88 4.94 -5.69
C VAL A 12 23.68 5.85 -5.94
N ARG A 13 23.92 7.11 -6.26
CA ARG A 13 22.85 8.06 -6.58
C ARG A 13 22.11 7.68 -7.85
N GLN A 14 22.80 7.26 -8.90
CA GLN A 14 22.18 6.79 -10.15
C GLN A 14 21.30 5.57 -9.93
N ASN A 15 21.78 4.59 -9.17
CA ASN A 15 21.00 3.40 -8.86
C ASN A 15 19.74 3.75 -8.07
N GLY A 16 19.83 4.64 -7.09
CA GLY A 16 18.69 5.12 -6.32
C GLY A 16 17.65 5.83 -7.20
N HIS A 17 18.09 6.67 -8.14
CA HIS A 17 17.20 7.35 -9.07
C HIS A 17 16.52 6.37 -10.04
N MET A 18 17.25 5.35 -10.53
CA MET A 18 16.70 4.33 -11.42
C MET A 18 15.64 3.47 -10.70
N GLU A 19 15.92 3.10 -9.47
CA GLU A 19 14.95 2.33 -8.63
C GLU A 19 13.69 3.16 -8.37
N GLN A 20 13.83 4.44 -8.05
CA GLN A 20 12.71 5.35 -7.85
C GLN A 20 11.90 5.54 -9.13
N ALA A 21 12.57 5.73 -10.28
CA ALA A 21 11.91 5.87 -11.56
C ALA A 21 11.15 4.60 -11.95
N GLU A 22 11.74 3.43 -11.69
CA GLU A 22 11.09 2.15 -11.94
C GLU A 22 9.87 1.95 -11.03
N THR A 23 10.01 2.27 -9.75
CA THR A 23 8.90 2.23 -8.79
C THR A 23 7.77 3.14 -9.23
N GLN A 24 8.06 4.37 -9.66
CA GLN A 24 7.05 5.31 -10.14
C GLN A 24 6.33 4.78 -11.39
N ARG A 25 7.04 4.13 -12.29
CA ARG A 25 6.45 3.50 -13.47
C ARG A 25 5.51 2.35 -13.10
N LEU A 26 5.91 1.52 -12.16
CA LEU A 26 5.07 0.43 -11.65
C LEU A 26 3.80 0.96 -11.01
N ILE A 27 3.90 2.01 -10.20
CA ILE A 27 2.75 2.64 -9.56
C ILE A 27 1.80 3.22 -10.61
N ALA A 28 2.33 3.92 -11.60
CA ALA A 28 1.52 4.51 -12.67
C ALA A 28 0.82 3.42 -13.50
N ALA A 29 1.53 2.35 -13.84
CA ALA A 29 0.96 1.24 -14.60
C ALA A 29 -0.11 0.49 -13.79
N ALA A 30 0.13 0.27 -12.50
CA ALA A 30 -0.84 -0.35 -11.61
C ALA A 30 -2.10 0.51 -11.48
N SER A 31 -1.95 1.82 -11.30
CA SER A 31 -3.07 2.76 -11.20
C SER A 31 -3.94 2.73 -12.45
N ALA A 32 -3.31 2.74 -13.63
CA ALA A 32 -4.03 2.67 -14.90
C ALA A 32 -4.79 1.35 -15.05
N THR A 33 -4.15 0.22 -14.74
CA THR A 33 -4.78 -1.10 -14.80
C THR A 33 -5.98 -1.19 -13.86
N LEU A 34 -5.84 -0.69 -12.65
CA LEU A 34 -6.91 -0.73 -11.65
C LEU A 34 -8.09 0.15 -12.06
N ALA A 35 -7.84 1.36 -12.56
CA ALA A 35 -8.88 2.23 -13.05
C ALA A 35 -9.62 1.59 -14.22
N ASP A 36 -8.90 0.98 -15.16
CA ASP A 36 -9.49 0.27 -16.30
C ASP A 36 -10.29 -0.96 -15.88
N SER A 37 -9.92 -1.57 -14.75
CA SER A 37 -10.62 -2.74 -14.18
C SER A 37 -11.87 -2.37 -13.38
N GLY A 38 -12.18 -1.08 -13.26
CA GLY A 38 -13.37 -0.60 -12.57
C GLY A 38 -13.16 -0.13 -11.14
N ALA A 39 -11.91 -0.03 -10.67
CA ALA A 39 -11.65 0.48 -9.34
C ALA A 39 -12.05 1.95 -9.23
N LEU A 40 -12.70 2.30 -8.13
CA LEU A 40 -13.17 3.65 -7.86
C LEU A 40 -12.07 4.53 -7.27
N PHE A 41 -11.15 3.96 -6.52
CA PHE A 41 -9.97 4.64 -5.98
C PHE A 41 -8.93 3.62 -5.54
N GLY A 42 -7.70 4.08 -5.35
CA GLY A 42 -6.59 3.22 -4.93
C GLY A 42 -5.54 3.95 -4.11
N TYR A 43 -4.82 3.18 -3.31
CA TYR A 43 -3.79 3.66 -2.39
C TYR A 43 -2.49 2.90 -2.55
N LEU A 44 -1.39 3.61 -2.30
CA LEU A 44 -0.11 2.98 -2.01
C LEU A 44 -0.03 2.76 -0.49
N HIS A 45 0.39 1.57 -0.07
CA HIS A 45 0.52 1.27 1.36
C HIS A 45 1.80 0.46 1.63
N GLY A 46 1.97 0.01 2.88
CA GLY A 46 3.15 -0.74 3.28
C GLY A 46 4.37 0.14 3.47
N SER A 47 5.56 -0.42 3.37
CA SER A 47 6.82 0.26 3.65
C SER A 47 7.11 1.44 2.71
N ARG A 48 6.65 1.38 1.46
CA ARG A 48 6.87 2.45 0.49
C ARG A 48 6.02 3.69 0.80
N ALA A 49 4.83 3.50 1.33
CA ALA A 49 3.96 4.61 1.75
C ALA A 49 4.53 5.34 2.96
N THR A 50 5.26 4.65 3.84
CA THR A 50 5.88 5.25 5.03
C THR A 50 7.28 5.83 4.78
N GLY A 51 7.77 5.74 3.55
CA GLY A 51 9.08 6.27 3.19
C GLY A 51 10.27 5.40 3.58
N THR A 52 10.03 4.16 4.01
CA THR A 52 11.08 3.19 4.33
C THR A 52 11.04 2.02 3.35
N PRO A 53 11.45 2.24 2.08
CA PRO A 53 11.36 1.18 1.07
C PRO A 53 12.33 0.04 1.37
N ARG A 54 11.87 -1.17 1.18
CA ARG A 54 12.71 -2.36 1.16
C ARG A 54 13.08 -2.66 -0.29
N THR A 55 14.36 -2.98 -0.53
CA THR A 55 14.85 -3.24 -1.88
C THR A 55 14.21 -4.46 -2.53
N ASP A 56 13.73 -5.42 -1.72
CA ASP A 56 13.20 -6.70 -2.20
C ASP A 56 11.68 -6.81 -2.10
N SER A 57 10.99 -5.76 -1.63
CA SER A 57 9.54 -5.83 -1.47
C SER A 57 8.81 -5.35 -2.71
N ASP A 58 7.69 -6.02 -3.00
CA ASP A 58 6.76 -5.60 -4.02
C ASP A 58 6.17 -4.22 -3.66
N VAL A 59 5.68 -3.53 -4.67
CA VAL A 59 4.91 -2.30 -4.48
C VAL A 59 3.51 -2.70 -4.03
N ASP A 60 3.13 -2.30 -2.82
CA ASP A 60 1.84 -2.65 -2.23
C ASP A 60 0.78 -1.62 -2.62
N VAL A 61 -0.21 -2.06 -3.37
CA VAL A 61 -1.31 -1.22 -3.85
C VAL A 61 -2.63 -1.80 -3.36
N ALA A 62 -3.53 -0.95 -2.90
CA ALA A 62 -4.87 -1.33 -2.48
C ALA A 62 -5.90 -0.60 -3.34
N ALA A 63 -6.98 -1.28 -3.70
CA ALA A 63 -8.03 -0.68 -4.52
C ALA A 63 -9.42 -1.07 -4.05
N TYR A 64 -10.36 -0.16 -4.18
CA TYR A 64 -11.77 -0.35 -3.84
C TYR A 64 -12.62 -0.30 -5.12
N PHE A 65 -13.48 -1.28 -5.29
CA PHE A 65 -14.30 -1.43 -6.50
C PHE A 65 -15.77 -1.06 -6.30
N GLY A 66 -16.31 -1.34 -5.11
CA GLY A 66 -17.71 -1.05 -4.78
C GLY A 66 -18.61 -2.22 -5.11
N ALA A 67 -19.16 -2.24 -6.33
CA ALA A 67 -20.02 -3.33 -6.78
C ALA A 67 -19.19 -4.41 -7.48
N ASP A 68 -19.50 -5.69 -7.18
CA ASP A 68 -18.87 -6.85 -7.80
C ASP A 68 -17.33 -6.78 -7.84
N PRO A 69 -16.67 -6.66 -6.66
CA PRO A 69 -15.22 -6.58 -6.65
C PRO A 69 -14.59 -7.87 -7.19
N PRO A 70 -13.52 -7.75 -7.99
CA PRO A 70 -12.80 -8.92 -8.47
C PRO A 70 -11.99 -9.56 -7.33
N GLN A 71 -11.56 -10.80 -7.53
CA GLN A 71 -10.49 -11.35 -6.70
C GLN A 71 -9.17 -10.71 -7.13
N ALA A 72 -8.25 -10.55 -6.18
CA ALA A 72 -6.96 -9.90 -6.48
C ALA A 72 -6.23 -10.61 -7.63
N TYR A 73 -6.29 -11.93 -7.68
CA TYR A 73 -5.62 -12.72 -8.71
C TYR A 73 -6.25 -12.60 -10.11
N ASP A 74 -7.46 -12.06 -10.20
CA ASP A 74 -8.13 -11.83 -11.49
C ASP A 74 -7.73 -10.50 -12.15
N VAL A 75 -7.06 -9.62 -11.40
CA VAL A 75 -6.61 -8.32 -11.91
C VAL A 75 -5.16 -8.45 -12.38
N LEU A 76 -4.93 -8.12 -13.64
CA LEU A 76 -3.60 -8.24 -14.26
C LEU A 76 -2.73 -7.02 -13.94
N VAL A 77 -2.34 -6.88 -12.68
CA VAL A 77 -1.37 -5.85 -12.28
C VAL A 77 0.03 -6.21 -12.76
N PRO A 78 0.91 -5.21 -12.97
CA PRO A 78 2.29 -5.48 -13.36
C PRO A 78 3.03 -6.38 -12.38
N THR A 79 3.99 -7.15 -12.89
CA THR A 79 4.91 -7.91 -12.02
C THR A 79 5.63 -6.94 -11.10
N GLY A 80 5.75 -7.29 -9.82
CA GLY A 80 6.32 -6.42 -8.81
C GLY A 80 5.29 -5.57 -8.07
N VAL A 81 4.01 -5.73 -8.40
CA VAL A 81 2.90 -5.07 -7.69
C VAL A 81 2.09 -6.13 -6.96
N ASP A 82 1.86 -5.89 -5.67
CA ASP A 82 0.99 -6.71 -4.82
C ASP A 82 -0.32 -5.96 -4.59
N LEU A 83 -1.43 -6.57 -5.00
CA LEU A 83 -2.74 -5.94 -4.93
C LEU A 83 -3.57 -6.47 -3.76
N LEU A 84 -4.09 -5.53 -2.97
CA LEU A 84 -5.10 -5.79 -1.95
C LEU A 84 -6.44 -5.21 -2.42
N VAL A 85 -7.49 -6.04 -2.45
CA VAL A 85 -8.85 -5.58 -2.72
C VAL A 85 -9.48 -5.12 -1.40
N LEU A 86 -9.74 -3.82 -1.28
CA LEU A 86 -10.22 -3.21 -0.03
C LEU A 86 -11.63 -3.65 0.34
N ASP A 87 -12.45 -4.02 -0.65
CA ASP A 87 -13.84 -4.44 -0.43
C ASP A 87 -13.93 -5.64 0.51
N SER A 88 -12.93 -6.51 0.49
CA SER A 88 -12.88 -7.73 1.29
C SER A 88 -11.71 -7.79 2.27
N ALA A 89 -10.98 -6.69 2.45
CA ALA A 89 -9.81 -6.65 3.32
C ALA A 89 -10.19 -6.72 4.79
N PRO A 90 -9.36 -7.36 5.64
CA PRO A 90 -9.56 -7.31 7.08
C PRO A 90 -9.55 -5.88 7.61
N LEU A 91 -10.35 -5.60 8.62
CA LEU A 91 -10.50 -4.25 9.19
C LEU A 91 -9.16 -3.66 9.64
N GLU A 92 -8.31 -4.45 10.26
CA GLU A 92 -7.01 -3.97 10.73
C GLU A 92 -6.17 -3.40 9.58
N LEU A 93 -6.14 -4.11 8.46
CA LEU A 93 -5.37 -3.69 7.29
C LEU A 93 -6.04 -2.52 6.57
N ALA A 94 -7.36 -2.61 6.34
CA ALA A 94 -8.14 -1.52 5.74
C ALA A 94 -8.04 -0.25 6.57
N GLY A 95 -8.09 -0.36 7.89
CA GLY A 95 -7.97 0.78 8.80
C GLY A 95 -6.63 1.48 8.71
N ARG A 96 -5.55 0.72 8.65
CA ARG A 96 -4.20 1.29 8.48
C ARG A 96 -4.09 2.07 7.17
N ILE A 97 -4.69 1.55 6.10
CA ILE A 97 -4.69 2.22 4.80
C ILE A 97 -5.54 3.47 4.83
N ALA A 98 -6.72 3.42 5.44
CA ALA A 98 -7.60 4.59 5.57
C ALA A 98 -6.95 5.73 6.35
N VAL A 99 -6.08 5.40 7.32
CA VAL A 99 -5.39 6.39 8.14
C VAL A 99 -4.10 6.88 7.52
N GLY A 100 -3.30 5.98 6.95
CA GLY A 100 -1.92 6.29 6.55
C GLY A 100 -1.55 5.96 5.11
N GLY A 101 -2.47 5.44 4.29
CA GLY A 101 -2.19 5.16 2.89
C GLY A 101 -2.05 6.44 2.06
N THR A 102 -1.32 6.34 0.98
CA THR A 102 -1.16 7.44 0.03
C THR A 102 -2.11 7.25 -1.15
N LEU A 103 -3.00 8.20 -1.37
CA LEU A 103 -3.96 8.13 -2.48
C LEU A 103 -3.23 8.19 -3.82
N LEU A 104 -3.48 7.21 -4.69
CA LEU A 104 -2.88 7.14 -6.01
C LEU A 104 -3.80 7.68 -7.09
N PHE A 105 -5.07 7.34 -7.02
CA PHE A 105 -6.08 7.81 -7.96
C PHE A 105 -7.47 7.73 -7.33
N GLU A 106 -8.39 8.54 -7.83
CA GLU A 106 -9.81 8.47 -7.47
C GLU A 106 -10.67 8.80 -8.67
N ARG A 107 -11.59 7.91 -8.98
CA ARG A 107 -12.60 8.11 -10.03
C ARG A 107 -13.93 8.55 -9.42
N ASP A 108 -14.14 8.23 -8.15
CA ASP A 108 -15.33 8.59 -7.38
C ASP A 108 -14.91 9.16 -6.03
N PRO A 109 -14.72 10.49 -5.94
CA PRO A 109 -14.32 11.13 -4.68
C PRO A 109 -15.31 10.92 -3.54
N VAL A 110 -16.61 10.88 -3.83
CA VAL A 110 -17.64 10.65 -2.81
C VAL A 110 -17.50 9.26 -2.21
N ALA A 111 -17.32 8.26 -3.06
CA ALA A 111 -17.10 6.88 -2.60
C ALA A 111 -15.83 6.78 -1.73
N ARG A 112 -14.75 7.44 -2.14
CA ARG A 112 -13.51 7.45 -1.38
C ARG A 112 -13.69 8.08 0.01
N ILE A 113 -14.27 9.26 0.07
CA ILE A 113 -14.50 9.98 1.34
C ILE A 113 -15.38 9.13 2.27
N ARG A 114 -16.42 8.53 1.72
CA ARG A 114 -17.35 7.68 2.50
C ARG A 114 -16.61 6.44 3.04
N TRP A 115 -15.84 5.77 2.20
CA TRP A 115 -15.06 4.60 2.61
C TRP A 115 -14.05 4.96 3.70
N GLU A 116 -13.28 6.04 3.52
CA GLU A 116 -12.29 6.48 4.50
C GLU A 116 -12.94 6.82 5.85
N SER A 117 -14.01 7.60 5.82
CA SER A 117 -14.69 8.04 7.04
C SER A 117 -15.25 6.86 7.82
N MET A 118 -15.94 5.95 7.15
CA MET A 118 -16.52 4.76 7.79
C MET A 118 -15.45 3.82 8.31
N THR A 119 -14.43 3.56 7.49
CA THR A 119 -13.36 2.64 7.86
C THR A 119 -12.54 3.18 9.03
N ARG A 120 -12.20 4.45 9.02
CA ARG A 120 -11.49 5.10 10.14
C ARG A 120 -12.30 5.00 11.44
N LYS A 121 -13.59 5.30 11.37
CA LYS A 121 -14.47 5.26 12.55
C LYS A 121 -14.49 3.85 13.15
N ILE A 122 -14.76 2.85 12.34
CA ILE A 122 -14.82 1.45 12.79
C ILE A 122 -13.45 1.00 13.32
N TYR A 123 -12.38 1.37 12.62
CA TYR A 123 -11.03 1.01 13.02
C TYR A 123 -10.66 1.60 14.38
N PHE A 124 -10.93 2.89 14.62
CA PHE A 124 -10.64 3.53 15.90
C PHE A 124 -11.50 2.98 17.03
N ASP A 125 -12.75 2.62 16.75
CA ASP A 125 -13.62 1.99 17.75
C ASP A 125 -13.11 0.60 18.15
N GLU A 126 -12.52 -0.15 17.22
CA GLU A 126 -12.00 -1.50 17.45
C GLU A 126 -10.53 -1.54 17.87
N LEU A 127 -9.81 -0.43 17.74
CA LEU A 127 -8.36 -0.39 17.97
C LEU A 127 -7.94 -0.87 19.37
N PRO A 128 -8.64 -0.51 20.47
CA PRO A 128 -8.28 -1.04 21.80
C PRO A 128 -8.36 -2.56 21.87
N ARG A 129 -9.33 -3.15 21.20
CA ARG A 129 -9.49 -4.62 21.14
C ARG A 129 -8.38 -5.26 20.31
N ILE A 130 -8.04 -4.65 19.17
CA ILE A 130 -6.96 -5.11 18.30
C ILE A 130 -5.63 -5.09 19.07
N ARG A 131 -5.35 -4.01 19.78
CA ARG A 131 -4.14 -3.86 20.60
C ARG A 131 -4.06 -4.90 21.70
N ARG A 132 -5.17 -5.16 22.40
CA ARG A 132 -5.23 -6.20 23.44
C ARG A 132 -4.93 -7.57 22.88
N ALA A 133 -5.52 -7.90 21.72
CA ALA A 133 -5.27 -9.19 21.08
C ALA A 133 -3.80 -9.36 20.72
N HIS A 134 -3.14 -8.31 20.20
CA HIS A 134 -1.71 -8.32 19.91
C HIS A 134 -0.87 -8.49 21.18
N ASP A 135 -1.20 -7.78 22.25
CA ASP A 135 -0.49 -7.85 23.52
C ASP A 135 -0.63 -9.23 24.17
N GLU A 136 -1.82 -9.82 24.15
CA GLU A 136 -2.08 -11.17 24.65
C GLU A 136 -1.32 -12.21 23.84
N PHE A 137 -1.29 -12.07 22.53
CA PHE A 137 -0.53 -12.98 21.66
C PHE A 137 0.97 -12.88 21.95
N ALA A 138 1.50 -11.67 22.04
CA ALA A 138 2.91 -11.44 22.36
C ALA A 138 3.27 -12.01 23.74
N ALA A 139 2.42 -11.83 24.74
CA ALA A 139 2.62 -12.39 26.08
C ALA A 139 2.62 -13.92 26.05
N THR A 140 1.73 -14.52 25.29
CA THR A 140 1.66 -15.99 25.15
C THR A 140 2.89 -16.55 24.47
N VAL A 141 3.38 -15.89 23.41
CA VAL A 141 4.54 -16.35 22.64
C VAL A 141 5.86 -16.07 23.38
N LEU A 142 5.99 -14.89 24.00
CA LEU A 142 7.23 -14.43 24.63
C LEU A 142 7.31 -14.74 26.12
N GLY A 143 6.18 -14.98 26.78
CA GLY A 143 6.10 -15.22 28.20
C GLY A 143 6.23 -16.68 28.63
N SER A 144 6.37 -17.58 27.65
CA SER A 144 6.55 -19.01 27.94
C SER A 144 8.06 -19.43 27.84
#